data_80f25dcc1f5bc7d29933868110d56007
#
_entry.id   80f25dcc1f5bc7d29933868110d56007
#
_cell.length_a   1.000
_cell.length_b   1.000
_cell.length_c   1.000
_cell.angle_alpha   90.00
_cell.angle_beta   90.00
_cell.angle_gamma   90.00
#
_symmetry.space_group_name_H-M   'P 1'
#
loop_
_entity.id
_entity.type
_entity.pdbx_description
1 polymer ?
#
loop_
_entity_poly.entity_id
_entity_poly.type
_entity_poly.pdbx_seq_one_letter_code
_entity_poly.pdbx_strand_id
1 'polypeptide(L)'
;MRAWKYALIAVLLGAAASPARAAEPIATVCKQAASEPTLVWYSSQEATRNEAAIAAFNKVYPDVKVESLRLVTGKLAARYAAERSAGVNNAGLITLGDPIFIANGQKAGWFVDFDKSELPALAKLDDRWFNRGGATSTISMLGISYNKNRVGNDVPRTWADLLNPKFKGQIILGDPRSVPSYLALARIWQEKLGDDFLKKLAAQQPTVVPSVVPVTQQLAAGEVAIVVPNVLSVVTPLIKDGAPIGIVVPDLTTGNEFVVLESTGTKSPNAARCLYNFLFTPDGQAAFTGPVSSSTMGANGDVPGIPANYIDPRIQELAPHEKELLGLLGLN
;
A
#
# COMPACT_ATOMS: atom_id res chain seq x y z
N MET A 1 -29.48 68.50 35.42
CA MET A 1 -28.40 67.50 35.55
C MET A 1 -29.02 66.09 35.63
N ARG A 2 -29.04 65.33 34.53
CA ARG A 2 -29.64 64.00 34.47
C ARG A 2 -28.49 63.00 34.28
N ALA A 3 -28.26 62.13 35.26
CA ALA A 3 -27.28 61.07 35.24
C ALA A 3 -27.87 59.85 34.49
N TRP A 4 -27.20 59.37 33.42
CA TRP A 4 -27.56 58.18 32.67
C TRP A 4 -26.77 56.99 33.24
N LYS A 5 -27.50 56.00 33.74
CA LYS A 5 -26.93 54.73 34.20
C LYS A 5 -26.82 53.79 33.03
N TYR A 6 -25.63 53.40 32.63
CA TYR A 6 -25.38 52.33 31.68
C TYR A 6 -25.43 50.98 32.42
N ALA A 7 -26.36 50.12 32.06
CA ALA A 7 -26.39 48.72 32.50
C ALA A 7 -25.55 47.88 31.52
N LEU A 8 -24.45 47.31 31.96
CA LEU A 8 -23.68 46.30 31.22
C LEU A 8 -24.41 44.96 31.32
N ILE A 9 -24.94 44.47 30.19
CA ILE A 9 -25.42 43.09 30.07
C ILE A 9 -24.21 42.21 29.68
N ALA A 10 -23.74 41.40 30.61
CA ALA A 10 -22.74 40.36 30.35
C ALA A 10 -23.43 39.15 29.69
N VAL A 11 -23.21 38.96 28.39
CA VAL A 11 -23.64 37.75 27.67
C VAL A 11 -22.63 36.63 27.97
N LEU A 12 -23.04 35.71 28.83
CA LEU A 12 -22.31 34.45 29.05
C LEU A 12 -22.52 33.54 27.81
N LEU A 13 -21.53 33.49 26.91
CA LEU A 13 -21.46 32.44 25.88
C LEU A 13 -21.09 31.13 26.59
N GLY A 14 -22.08 30.32 26.89
CA GLY A 14 -21.90 28.93 27.29
C GLY A 14 -21.39 28.13 26.07
N ALA A 15 -20.11 27.78 26.04
CA ALA A 15 -19.59 26.77 25.12
C ALA A 15 -20.24 25.44 25.49
N ALA A 16 -21.28 25.05 24.72
CA ALA A 16 -21.80 23.69 24.81
C ALA A 16 -20.72 22.73 24.26
N ALA A 17 -19.97 22.09 25.16
CA ALA A 17 -19.15 20.95 24.81
C ALA A 17 -20.10 19.84 24.33
N SER A 18 -20.11 19.56 23.03
CA SER A 18 -20.79 18.39 22.47
C SER A 18 -20.19 17.16 23.16
N PRO A 19 -21.02 16.28 23.76
CA PRO A 19 -20.51 15.05 24.33
C PRO A 19 -19.82 14.24 23.22
N ALA A 20 -18.58 13.86 23.43
CA ALA A 20 -17.89 12.91 22.55
C ALA A 20 -18.78 11.66 22.48
N ARG A 21 -19.39 11.42 21.32
CA ARG A 21 -20.23 10.25 21.09
C ARG A 21 -19.28 9.03 21.15
N ALA A 22 -19.49 8.15 22.13
CA ALA A 22 -18.75 6.90 22.19
C ALA A 22 -18.91 6.18 20.84
N ALA A 23 -17.79 5.67 20.29
CA ALA A 23 -17.82 4.92 19.04
C ALA A 23 -18.74 3.72 19.17
N GLU A 24 -19.57 3.47 18.16
CA GLU A 24 -20.49 2.33 18.17
C GLU A 24 -19.67 1.02 18.16
N PRO A 25 -20.06 0.00 18.96
CA PRO A 25 -19.35 -1.27 18.99
C PRO A 25 -19.26 -1.89 17.59
N ILE A 26 -18.05 -2.32 17.19
CA ILE A 26 -17.79 -2.85 15.85
C ILE A 26 -18.76 -4.00 15.46
N ALA A 27 -19.18 -4.83 16.43
CA ALA A 27 -20.16 -5.87 16.18
C ALA A 27 -21.51 -5.33 15.69
N THR A 28 -21.95 -4.19 16.21
CA THR A 28 -23.18 -3.51 15.77
C THR A 28 -23.00 -2.92 14.37
N VAL A 29 -21.87 -2.27 14.11
CA VAL A 29 -21.51 -1.72 12.80
C VAL A 29 -21.52 -2.85 11.75
N CYS A 30 -20.88 -3.99 12.03
CA CYS A 30 -20.86 -5.11 11.09
C CYS A 30 -22.23 -5.75 10.87
N LYS A 31 -23.11 -5.74 11.89
CA LYS A 31 -24.50 -6.20 11.73
C LYS A 31 -25.30 -5.26 10.82
N GLN A 32 -25.12 -3.95 10.96
CA GLN A 32 -25.79 -2.95 10.10
C GLN A 32 -25.29 -3.04 8.66
N ALA A 33 -24.01 -3.35 8.44
CA ALA A 33 -23.40 -3.54 7.13
C ALA A 33 -24.12 -4.54 6.23
N ALA A 34 -24.76 -5.57 6.81
CA ALA A 34 -25.51 -6.59 6.07
C ALA A 34 -26.70 -6.03 5.25
N SER A 35 -27.25 -4.88 5.65
CA SER A 35 -28.33 -4.20 4.94
C SER A 35 -27.89 -3.16 3.91
N GLU A 36 -26.58 -2.89 3.83
CA GLU A 36 -26.01 -1.91 2.90
C GLU A 36 -25.80 -2.49 1.49
N PRO A 37 -25.71 -1.63 0.47
CA PRO A 37 -25.26 -2.04 -0.87
C PRO A 37 -23.87 -2.68 -0.84
N THR A 38 -23.52 -3.39 -1.92
CA THR A 38 -22.17 -3.97 -2.10
C THR A 38 -21.10 -2.90 -1.86
N LEU A 39 -20.19 -3.18 -0.94
CA LEU A 39 -18.99 -2.37 -0.73
C LEU A 39 -18.04 -2.55 -1.92
N VAL A 40 -17.64 -1.46 -2.53
CA VAL A 40 -16.55 -1.48 -3.54
C VAL A 40 -15.24 -1.10 -2.86
N TRP A 41 -14.30 -2.02 -2.86
CA TRP A 41 -12.96 -1.84 -2.32
C TRP A 41 -11.94 -1.61 -3.44
N TYR A 42 -11.39 -0.38 -3.54
CA TYR A 42 -10.28 -0.08 -4.45
C TYR A 42 -8.96 -0.46 -3.80
N SER A 43 -8.16 -1.30 -4.46
CA SER A 43 -6.90 -1.79 -3.89
C SER A 43 -5.78 -1.83 -4.91
N SER A 44 -4.58 -1.40 -4.51
CA SER A 44 -3.36 -1.59 -5.31
C SER A 44 -2.59 -2.87 -4.93
N GLN A 45 -3.04 -3.59 -3.91
CA GLN A 45 -2.52 -4.92 -3.54
C GLN A 45 -2.87 -5.95 -4.64
N GLU A 46 -2.18 -7.08 -4.67
CA GLU A 46 -2.46 -8.14 -5.63
C GLU A 46 -3.88 -8.68 -5.50
N ALA A 47 -4.52 -8.97 -6.65
CA ALA A 47 -5.90 -9.44 -6.69
C ALA A 47 -6.12 -10.68 -5.81
N THR A 48 -5.19 -11.63 -5.83
CA THR A 48 -5.25 -12.85 -5.01
C THR A 48 -5.25 -12.58 -3.51
N ARG A 49 -4.60 -11.49 -3.04
CA ARG A 49 -4.64 -11.08 -1.63
C ARG A 49 -5.96 -10.43 -1.27
N ASN A 50 -6.49 -9.58 -2.16
CA ASN A 50 -7.81 -8.98 -1.98
C ASN A 50 -8.91 -10.07 -1.93
N GLU A 51 -8.86 -11.04 -2.84
CA GLU A 51 -9.78 -12.18 -2.88
C GLU A 51 -9.69 -13.06 -1.63
N ALA A 52 -8.47 -13.35 -1.16
CA ALA A 52 -8.27 -14.10 0.09
C ALA A 52 -8.83 -13.35 1.31
N ALA A 53 -8.62 -12.03 1.39
CA ALA A 53 -9.17 -11.19 2.45
C ALA A 53 -10.71 -11.16 2.42
N ILE A 54 -11.32 -11.00 1.24
CA ILE A 54 -12.78 -11.03 1.07
C ILE A 54 -13.34 -12.41 1.46
N ALA A 55 -12.69 -13.49 1.01
CA ALA A 55 -13.13 -14.85 1.35
C ALA A 55 -13.05 -15.13 2.85
N ALA A 56 -12.00 -14.63 3.54
CA ALA A 56 -11.89 -14.75 4.98
C ALA A 56 -12.92 -13.87 5.72
N PHE A 57 -13.13 -12.63 5.24
CA PHE A 57 -14.14 -11.72 5.76
C PHE A 57 -15.56 -12.33 5.68
N ASN A 58 -15.90 -12.91 4.53
CA ASN A 58 -17.22 -13.49 4.29
C ASN A 58 -17.48 -14.75 5.14
N LYS A 59 -16.46 -15.43 5.68
CA LYS A 59 -16.66 -16.51 6.67
C LYS A 59 -17.18 -15.96 8.00
N VAL A 60 -16.84 -14.75 8.36
CA VAL A 60 -17.25 -14.08 9.60
C VAL A 60 -18.54 -13.28 9.40
N TYR A 61 -18.64 -12.62 8.23
CA TYR A 61 -19.74 -11.71 7.88
C TYR A 61 -20.35 -12.08 6.51
N PRO A 62 -21.07 -13.23 6.41
CA PRO A 62 -21.53 -13.77 5.13
C PRO A 62 -22.55 -12.88 4.39
N ASP A 63 -23.27 -12.04 5.13
CA ASP A 63 -24.32 -11.18 4.59
C ASP A 63 -23.77 -9.83 4.07
N VAL A 64 -22.50 -9.49 4.35
CA VAL A 64 -21.86 -8.26 3.89
C VAL A 64 -21.20 -8.51 2.53
N LYS A 65 -21.72 -7.85 1.50
CA LYS A 65 -21.22 -8.01 0.13
C LYS A 65 -20.04 -7.07 -0.14
N VAL A 66 -18.92 -7.63 -0.61
CA VAL A 66 -17.71 -6.89 -0.93
C VAL A 66 -17.20 -7.30 -2.32
N GLU A 67 -16.86 -6.30 -3.14
CA GLU A 67 -16.17 -6.46 -4.42
C GLU A 67 -14.90 -5.62 -4.42
N SER A 68 -13.82 -6.14 -5.01
CA SER A 68 -12.58 -5.38 -5.14
C SER A 68 -12.27 -5.00 -6.59
N LEU A 69 -11.76 -3.77 -6.77
CA LEU A 69 -11.16 -3.31 -8.02
C LEU A 69 -9.65 -3.14 -7.80
N ARG A 70 -8.86 -3.90 -8.54
CA ARG A 70 -7.39 -3.81 -8.48
C ARG A 70 -6.84 -2.96 -9.61
N LEU A 71 -6.03 -1.94 -9.28
CA LEU A 71 -5.17 -1.18 -10.20
C LEU A 71 -3.80 -0.97 -9.55
N VAL A 72 -2.76 -0.71 -10.37
CA VAL A 72 -1.46 -0.27 -9.83
C VAL A 72 -1.60 1.11 -9.18
N THR A 73 -0.80 1.38 -8.15
CA THR A 73 -0.94 2.53 -7.24
C THR A 73 -1.22 3.85 -7.96
N GLY A 74 -0.37 4.25 -8.91
CA GLY A 74 -0.54 5.54 -9.61
C GLY A 74 -1.83 5.61 -10.45
N LYS A 75 -2.23 4.51 -11.12
CA LYS A 75 -3.50 4.44 -11.86
C LYS A 75 -4.71 4.46 -10.93
N LEU A 76 -4.60 3.81 -9.77
CA LEU A 76 -5.66 3.81 -8.76
C LEU A 76 -5.87 5.20 -8.18
N ALA A 77 -4.78 5.88 -7.80
CA ALA A 77 -4.79 7.25 -7.30
C ALA A 77 -5.42 8.21 -8.31
N ALA A 78 -5.01 8.16 -9.58
CA ALA A 78 -5.54 9.00 -10.65
C ALA A 78 -7.05 8.76 -10.88
N ARG A 79 -7.48 7.50 -10.92
CA ARG A 79 -8.90 7.14 -11.07
C ARG A 79 -9.72 7.66 -9.90
N TYR A 80 -9.30 7.40 -8.67
CA TYR A 80 -10.02 7.84 -7.48
C TYR A 80 -10.11 9.36 -7.41
N ALA A 81 -9.02 10.09 -7.70
CA ALA A 81 -9.02 11.55 -7.74
C ALA A 81 -9.99 12.11 -8.79
N ALA A 82 -10.03 11.52 -9.99
CA ALA A 82 -10.96 11.91 -11.05
C ALA A 82 -12.43 11.70 -10.63
N GLU A 83 -12.75 10.55 -10.03
CA GLU A 83 -14.08 10.25 -9.52
C GLU A 83 -14.48 11.25 -8.41
N ARG A 84 -13.59 11.51 -7.44
CA ARG A 84 -13.84 12.49 -6.37
C ARG A 84 -14.05 13.91 -6.90
N SER A 85 -13.25 14.33 -7.89
CA SER A 85 -13.40 15.65 -8.55
C SER A 85 -14.71 15.78 -9.31
N ALA A 86 -15.25 14.68 -9.84
CA ALA A 86 -16.55 14.62 -10.50
C ALA A 86 -17.74 14.43 -9.54
N GLY A 87 -17.50 14.43 -8.21
CA GLY A 87 -18.54 14.20 -7.20
C GLY A 87 -19.02 12.73 -7.12
N VAL A 88 -18.25 11.80 -7.69
CA VAL A 88 -18.58 10.36 -7.72
C VAL A 88 -17.87 9.64 -6.56
N ASN A 89 -18.62 8.85 -5.78
CA ASN A 89 -18.16 8.12 -4.61
C ASN A 89 -18.38 6.60 -4.81
N ASN A 90 -17.66 6.00 -5.74
CA ASN A 90 -17.80 4.55 -6.03
C ASN A 90 -17.14 3.68 -4.95
N ALA A 91 -15.92 4.03 -4.53
CA ALA A 91 -15.20 3.27 -3.53
C ALA A 91 -15.65 3.63 -2.11
N GLY A 92 -15.94 2.61 -1.29
CA GLY A 92 -16.15 2.79 0.16
C GLY A 92 -14.89 2.56 0.98
N LEU A 93 -14.00 1.72 0.48
CA LEU A 93 -12.68 1.48 1.06
C LEU A 93 -11.61 1.61 -0.02
N ILE A 94 -10.45 2.16 0.32
CA ILE A 94 -9.29 2.23 -0.57
C ILE A 94 -8.04 1.72 0.16
N THR A 95 -7.19 0.97 -0.57
CA THR A 95 -5.90 0.51 -0.07
C THR A 95 -4.82 0.78 -1.11
N LEU A 96 -3.85 1.64 -0.79
CA LEU A 96 -2.76 1.99 -1.70
C LEU A 96 -1.52 2.49 -0.93
N GLY A 97 -0.37 2.49 -1.62
CA GLY A 97 0.91 2.96 -1.07
C GLY A 97 1.38 4.27 -1.72
N ASP A 98 0.63 5.37 -1.53
CA ASP A 98 1.02 6.70 -1.99
C ASP A 98 0.72 7.75 -0.91
N PRO A 99 1.65 8.02 0.00
CA PRO A 99 1.44 8.96 1.11
C PRO A 99 1.19 10.40 0.66
N ILE A 100 1.69 10.81 -0.52
CA ILE A 100 1.43 12.16 -1.05
C ILE A 100 -0.03 12.26 -1.47
N PHE A 101 -0.53 11.29 -2.23
CA PHE A 101 -1.94 11.21 -2.61
C PHE A 101 -2.85 11.13 -1.37
N ILE A 102 -2.48 10.31 -0.38
CA ILE A 102 -3.24 10.15 0.86
C ILE A 102 -3.33 11.51 1.60
N ALA A 103 -2.20 12.20 1.79
CA ALA A 103 -2.16 13.49 2.47
C ALA A 103 -3.02 14.56 1.75
N ASN A 104 -2.97 14.59 0.41
CA ASN A 104 -3.81 15.49 -0.39
C ASN A 104 -5.28 15.13 -0.27
N GLY A 105 -5.63 13.86 -0.32
CA GLY A 105 -7.01 13.39 -0.14
C GLY A 105 -7.56 13.67 1.26
N GLN A 106 -6.74 13.53 2.32
CA GLN A 106 -7.12 13.92 3.68
C GLN A 106 -7.41 15.41 3.79
N LYS A 107 -6.57 16.27 3.19
CA LYS A 107 -6.81 17.73 3.13
C LYS A 107 -8.08 18.08 2.36
N ALA A 108 -8.39 17.32 1.31
CA ALA A 108 -9.58 17.50 0.49
C ALA A 108 -10.86 16.87 1.10
N GLY A 109 -10.76 16.22 2.27
CA GLY A 109 -11.90 15.58 2.92
C GLY A 109 -12.41 14.32 2.20
N TRP A 110 -11.55 13.66 1.43
CA TRP A 110 -11.91 12.43 0.69
C TRP A 110 -11.99 11.20 1.58
N PHE A 111 -11.30 11.21 2.71
CA PHE A 111 -11.21 10.09 3.64
C PHE A 111 -11.81 10.44 4.99
N VAL A 112 -12.35 9.44 5.65
CA VAL A 112 -12.89 9.58 7.01
C VAL A 112 -11.73 9.77 7.96
N ASP A 113 -11.78 10.86 8.73
CA ASP A 113 -10.82 11.13 9.81
C ASP A 113 -11.39 10.58 11.12
N PHE A 114 -10.69 9.68 11.77
CA PHE A 114 -11.10 9.08 13.03
C PHE A 114 -9.88 8.73 13.91
N ASP A 115 -10.12 8.56 15.20
CA ASP A 115 -9.09 8.14 16.14
C ASP A 115 -8.91 6.62 16.12
N LYS A 116 -7.66 6.16 16.26
CA LYS A 116 -7.31 4.73 16.27
C LYS A 116 -8.12 3.91 17.28
N SER A 117 -8.48 4.51 18.42
CA SER A 117 -9.27 3.87 19.49
C SER A 117 -10.71 3.52 19.08
N GLU A 118 -11.22 4.09 17.97
CA GLU A 118 -12.57 3.78 17.47
C GLU A 118 -12.67 2.37 16.86
N LEU A 119 -11.53 1.77 16.48
CA LEU A 119 -11.48 0.43 15.92
C LEU A 119 -10.67 -0.52 16.81
N PRO A 120 -11.31 -1.49 17.45
CA PRO A 120 -10.67 -2.40 18.40
C PRO A 120 -9.46 -3.15 17.85
N ALA A 121 -9.51 -3.52 16.54
CA ALA A 121 -8.42 -4.23 15.90
C ALA A 121 -7.14 -3.37 15.78
N LEU A 122 -7.24 -2.03 15.82
CA LEU A 122 -6.09 -1.13 15.77
C LEU A 122 -5.41 -0.90 17.12
N ALA A 123 -5.93 -1.43 18.23
CA ALA A 123 -5.43 -1.16 19.58
C ALA A 123 -3.94 -1.48 19.76
N LYS A 124 -3.41 -2.47 19.02
CA LYS A 124 -2.00 -2.88 19.07
C LYS A 124 -1.15 -2.29 17.95
N LEU A 125 -1.74 -1.54 17.02
CA LEU A 125 -0.99 -0.92 15.92
C LEU A 125 -0.08 0.19 16.49
N ASP A 126 1.20 0.16 16.13
CA ASP A 126 2.14 1.23 16.46
C ASP A 126 1.69 2.55 15.80
N ASP A 127 1.79 3.67 16.54
CA ASP A 127 1.30 4.98 16.11
C ASP A 127 1.97 5.48 14.83
N ARG A 128 3.19 5.07 14.54
CA ARG A 128 3.88 5.39 13.27
C ARG A 128 3.16 4.88 12.03
N TRP A 129 2.31 3.86 12.19
CA TRP A 129 1.54 3.24 11.11
C TRP A 129 0.10 3.76 10.99
N PHE A 130 -0.25 4.77 11.79
CA PHE A 130 -1.59 5.35 11.78
C PHE A 130 -1.54 6.87 11.65
N ASN A 131 -2.32 7.42 10.74
CA ASN A 131 -2.48 8.87 10.57
C ASN A 131 -3.88 9.21 10.07
N ARG A 132 -4.68 9.90 10.92
CA ARG A 132 -5.97 10.48 10.55
C ARG A 132 -6.87 9.50 9.79
N GLY A 133 -7.13 8.34 10.36
CA GLY A 133 -7.98 7.31 9.76
C GLY A 133 -7.30 6.47 8.66
N GLY A 134 -6.06 6.75 8.31
CA GLY A 134 -5.23 5.89 7.45
C GLY A 134 -4.35 4.97 8.29
N ALA A 135 -4.43 3.66 8.10
CA ALA A 135 -3.55 2.71 8.77
C ALA A 135 -2.80 1.85 7.76
N THR A 136 -1.48 1.78 7.89
CA THR A 136 -0.66 0.83 7.13
C THR A 136 -0.91 -0.57 7.67
N SER A 137 -1.44 -1.45 6.83
CA SER A 137 -1.78 -2.83 7.21
C SER A 137 -0.64 -3.80 6.95
N THR A 138 -0.01 -3.68 5.78
CA THR A 138 0.98 -4.63 5.30
C THR A 138 2.04 -3.95 4.45
N ILE A 139 3.24 -4.53 4.43
CA ILE A 139 4.38 -4.08 3.62
C ILE A 139 4.84 -5.23 2.74
N SER A 140 4.77 -5.07 1.43
CA SER A 140 5.35 -6.01 0.48
C SER A 140 6.79 -5.61 0.18
N MET A 141 7.74 -6.35 0.75
CA MET A 141 9.18 -6.09 0.60
C MET A 141 9.60 -6.24 -0.86
N LEU A 142 10.40 -5.29 -1.35
CA LEU A 142 10.92 -5.27 -2.70
C LEU A 142 12.15 -6.19 -2.82
N GLY A 143 12.18 -7.01 -3.86
CA GLY A 143 13.24 -7.96 -4.10
C GLY A 143 13.57 -8.12 -5.58
N ILE A 144 14.51 -9.03 -5.86
CA ILE A 144 14.96 -9.43 -7.19
C ILE A 144 14.37 -10.79 -7.51
N SER A 145 13.46 -10.87 -8.47
CA SER A 145 13.00 -12.16 -8.98
C SER A 145 13.80 -12.59 -10.21
N TYR A 146 14.04 -13.87 -10.33
CA TYR A 146 14.90 -14.42 -11.38
C TYR A 146 14.41 -15.78 -11.88
N ASN A 147 14.70 -16.12 -13.13
CA ASN A 147 14.49 -17.46 -13.68
C ASN A 147 15.75 -18.31 -13.46
N LYS A 148 15.61 -19.43 -12.74
CA LYS A 148 16.72 -20.30 -12.34
C LYS A 148 17.50 -20.86 -13.54
N ASN A 149 16.80 -21.19 -14.63
CA ASN A 149 17.42 -21.74 -15.85
C ASN A 149 18.21 -20.69 -16.62
N ARG A 150 17.79 -19.40 -16.52
CA ARG A 150 18.45 -18.30 -17.21
C ARG A 150 19.68 -17.78 -16.45
N VAL A 151 19.59 -17.67 -15.13
CA VAL A 151 20.71 -17.18 -14.31
C VAL A 151 21.74 -18.27 -14.01
N GLY A 152 21.33 -19.54 -13.97
CA GLY A 152 22.21 -20.66 -13.62
C GLY A 152 22.83 -20.47 -12.23
N ASN A 153 24.16 -20.46 -12.17
CA ASN A 153 24.92 -20.25 -10.93
C ASN A 153 25.03 -18.76 -10.51
N ASP A 154 24.67 -17.82 -11.39
CA ASP A 154 24.78 -16.38 -11.16
C ASP A 154 23.52 -15.79 -10.51
N VAL A 155 22.98 -16.47 -9.48
CA VAL A 155 21.81 -16.01 -8.74
C VAL A 155 22.10 -14.66 -8.08
N PRO A 156 21.36 -13.57 -8.43
CA PRO A 156 21.57 -12.27 -7.82
C PRO A 156 21.15 -12.29 -6.35
N ARG A 157 22.04 -11.91 -5.43
CA ARG A 157 21.80 -11.83 -3.98
C ARG A 157 21.75 -10.42 -3.46
N THR A 158 22.43 -9.52 -4.16
CA THR A 158 22.50 -8.09 -3.87
C THR A 158 22.04 -7.28 -5.08
N TRP A 159 21.74 -6.00 -4.87
CA TRP A 159 21.40 -5.11 -5.98
C TRP A 159 22.58 -4.96 -6.96
N ALA A 160 23.82 -4.97 -6.46
CA ALA A 160 25.02 -4.87 -7.30
C ALA A 160 25.15 -6.03 -8.30
N ASP A 161 24.62 -7.19 -7.99
CA ASP A 161 24.66 -8.35 -8.89
C ASP A 161 23.85 -8.15 -10.17
N LEU A 162 22.89 -7.18 -10.18
CA LEU A 162 22.17 -6.78 -11.40
C LEU A 162 23.10 -6.20 -12.47
N LEU A 163 24.29 -5.75 -12.08
CA LEU A 163 25.29 -5.19 -12.99
C LEU A 163 26.13 -6.26 -13.71
N ASN A 164 25.90 -7.55 -13.45
CA ASN A 164 26.58 -8.62 -14.17
C ASN A 164 26.30 -8.49 -15.67
N PRO A 165 27.35 -8.40 -16.54
CA PRO A 165 27.18 -8.25 -17.98
C PRO A 165 26.32 -9.31 -18.66
N LYS A 166 26.19 -10.50 -18.07
CA LYS A 166 25.32 -11.56 -18.55
C LYS A 166 23.84 -11.16 -18.55
N PHE A 167 23.44 -10.19 -17.74
CA PHE A 167 22.05 -9.77 -17.63
C PHE A 167 21.69 -8.60 -18.53
N LYS A 168 22.64 -8.11 -19.35
CA LYS A 168 22.39 -7.01 -20.27
C LYS A 168 21.27 -7.34 -21.24
N GLY A 169 20.23 -6.48 -21.29
CA GLY A 169 19.02 -6.68 -22.10
C GLY A 169 18.08 -7.78 -21.60
N GLN A 170 18.33 -8.37 -20.41
CA GLN A 170 17.53 -9.45 -19.84
C GLN A 170 16.88 -9.07 -18.49
N ILE A 171 16.86 -7.77 -18.17
CA ILE A 171 16.25 -7.23 -16.97
C ILE A 171 14.96 -6.51 -17.36
N ILE A 172 13.87 -6.81 -16.66
CA ILE A 172 12.68 -5.96 -16.64
C ILE A 172 12.73 -5.11 -15.38
N LEU A 173 12.63 -3.79 -15.55
CA LEU A 173 12.60 -2.80 -14.49
C LEU A 173 11.18 -2.27 -14.32
N GLY A 174 10.62 -2.37 -13.13
CA GLY A 174 9.38 -1.69 -12.77
C GLY A 174 9.57 -0.16 -12.83
N ASP A 175 8.65 0.53 -13.50
CA ASP A 175 8.73 1.96 -13.71
C ASP A 175 8.59 2.74 -12.38
N PRO A 176 9.62 3.49 -11.95
CA PRO A 176 9.57 4.30 -10.74
C PRO A 176 8.46 5.37 -10.73
N ARG A 177 7.98 5.79 -11.91
CA ARG A 177 6.87 6.75 -12.06
C ARG A 177 5.50 6.14 -11.76
N SER A 178 5.40 4.81 -11.79
CA SER A 178 4.14 4.07 -11.60
C SER A 178 3.88 3.65 -10.16
N VAL A 179 4.95 3.49 -9.37
CA VAL A 179 4.88 2.98 -7.98
C VAL A 179 5.87 3.77 -7.11
N PRO A 180 5.38 4.58 -6.15
CA PRO A 180 6.24 5.47 -5.36
C PRO A 180 7.40 4.76 -4.64
N SER A 181 7.19 3.54 -4.14
CA SER A 181 8.25 2.77 -3.49
C SER A 181 9.36 2.31 -4.45
N TYR A 182 9.12 2.25 -5.76
CA TYR A 182 10.18 1.97 -6.74
C TYR A 182 11.10 3.19 -6.89
N LEU A 183 10.55 4.40 -6.85
CA LEU A 183 11.34 5.62 -6.82
C LEU A 183 12.12 5.74 -5.49
N ALA A 184 11.48 5.37 -4.37
CA ALA A 184 12.14 5.30 -3.07
C ALA A 184 13.32 4.32 -3.08
N LEU A 185 13.14 3.14 -3.69
CA LEU A 185 14.22 2.17 -3.84
C LEU A 185 15.36 2.73 -4.70
N ALA A 186 15.06 3.43 -5.78
CA ALA A 186 16.08 4.12 -6.59
C ALA A 186 16.86 5.17 -5.77
N ARG A 187 16.16 5.90 -4.87
CA ARG A 187 16.81 6.83 -3.94
C ARG A 187 17.71 6.10 -2.94
N ILE A 188 17.27 4.99 -2.37
CA ILE A 188 18.08 4.14 -1.48
C ILE A 188 19.32 3.63 -2.22
N TRP A 189 19.18 3.18 -3.47
CA TRP A 189 20.33 2.78 -4.31
C TRP A 189 21.31 3.93 -4.52
N GLN A 190 20.81 5.14 -4.84
CA GLN A 190 21.64 6.33 -4.97
C GLN A 190 22.43 6.62 -3.69
N GLU A 191 21.75 6.63 -2.53
CA GLU A 191 22.35 6.94 -1.23
C GLU A 191 23.38 5.90 -0.76
N LYS A 192 23.13 4.63 -1.04
CA LYS A 192 23.93 3.51 -0.52
C LYS A 192 24.94 2.93 -1.51
N LEU A 193 24.64 3.01 -2.80
CA LEU A 193 25.47 2.44 -3.86
C LEU A 193 26.05 3.51 -4.82
N GLY A 194 25.59 4.75 -4.70
CA GLY A 194 26.02 5.89 -5.49
C GLY A 194 25.35 6.02 -6.86
N ASP A 195 25.50 7.20 -7.49
CA ASP A 195 24.97 7.50 -8.82
C ASP A 195 25.45 6.53 -9.89
N ASP A 196 26.69 6.06 -9.77
CA ASP A 196 27.29 5.11 -10.70
C ASP A 196 26.55 3.79 -10.79
N PHE A 197 25.94 3.34 -9.69
CA PHE A 197 25.10 2.15 -9.70
C PHE A 197 23.90 2.34 -10.63
N LEU A 198 23.17 3.46 -10.49
CA LEU A 198 21.99 3.77 -11.32
C LEU A 198 22.36 3.89 -12.81
N LYS A 199 23.44 4.59 -13.13
CA LYS A 199 23.96 4.72 -14.50
C LYS A 199 24.34 3.35 -15.10
N LYS A 200 25.00 2.51 -14.32
CA LYS A 200 25.38 1.15 -14.75
C LYS A 200 24.15 0.25 -14.91
N LEU A 201 23.15 0.41 -14.06
CA LEU A 201 21.87 -0.32 -14.19
C LEU A 201 21.14 0.11 -15.49
N ALA A 202 21.11 1.41 -15.80
CA ALA A 202 20.60 1.91 -17.08
C ALA A 202 21.38 1.34 -18.27
N ALA A 203 22.74 1.22 -18.16
CA ALA A 203 23.59 0.62 -19.19
C ALA A 203 23.35 -0.88 -19.40
N GLN A 204 22.68 -1.58 -18.48
CA GLN A 204 22.17 -2.93 -18.68
C GLN A 204 21.00 -2.98 -19.67
N GLN A 205 20.49 -1.82 -20.12
CA GLN A 205 19.37 -1.71 -21.07
C GLN A 205 18.11 -2.46 -20.60
N PRO A 206 17.62 -2.19 -19.38
CA PRO A 206 16.43 -2.86 -18.90
C PRO A 206 15.19 -2.45 -19.72
N THR A 207 14.27 -3.38 -19.91
CA THR A 207 12.93 -3.05 -20.40
C THR A 207 12.10 -2.50 -19.25
N VAL A 208 11.58 -1.26 -19.38
CA VAL A 208 10.80 -0.60 -18.33
C VAL A 208 9.32 -0.84 -18.53
N VAL A 209 8.64 -1.25 -17.45
CA VAL A 209 7.21 -1.60 -17.47
C VAL A 209 6.43 -0.94 -16.33
N PRO A 210 5.19 -0.49 -16.55
CA PRO A 210 4.39 0.17 -15.52
C PRO A 210 3.92 -0.80 -14.41
N SER A 211 3.94 -2.10 -14.65
CA SER A 211 3.59 -3.12 -13.65
C SER A 211 4.40 -4.40 -13.89
N VAL A 212 5.03 -4.91 -12.84
CA VAL A 212 5.80 -6.15 -12.88
C VAL A 212 4.92 -7.41 -12.79
N VAL A 213 3.67 -7.28 -12.32
CA VAL A 213 2.77 -8.42 -12.11
C VAL A 213 2.55 -9.24 -13.39
N PRO A 214 2.11 -8.66 -14.53
CA PRO A 214 1.89 -9.45 -15.74
C PRO A 214 3.19 -10.02 -16.34
N VAL A 215 4.32 -9.29 -16.20
CA VAL A 215 5.60 -9.74 -16.80
C VAL A 215 6.32 -10.80 -15.95
N THR A 216 5.88 -11.06 -14.73
CA THR A 216 6.38 -12.18 -13.93
C THR A 216 6.01 -13.54 -14.58
N GLN A 217 4.95 -13.60 -15.41
CA GLN A 217 4.66 -14.78 -16.23
C GLN A 217 5.73 -15.01 -17.31
N GLN A 218 6.24 -13.94 -17.95
CA GLN A 218 7.34 -14.02 -18.90
C GLN A 218 8.62 -14.50 -18.22
N LEU A 219 8.86 -14.06 -16.97
CA LEU A 219 9.95 -14.59 -16.15
C LEU A 219 9.78 -16.10 -15.91
N ALA A 220 8.57 -16.53 -15.54
CA ALA A 220 8.27 -17.94 -15.32
C ALA A 220 8.47 -18.80 -16.59
N ALA A 221 8.10 -18.27 -17.75
CA ALA A 221 8.31 -18.89 -19.08
C ALA A 221 9.79 -18.90 -19.52
N GLY A 222 10.68 -18.14 -18.85
CA GLY A 222 12.09 -18.03 -19.22
C GLY A 222 12.37 -17.06 -20.38
N GLU A 223 11.43 -16.17 -20.71
CA GLU A 223 11.63 -15.15 -21.74
C GLU A 223 12.62 -14.07 -21.31
N VAL A 224 12.67 -13.78 -20.01
CA VAL A 224 13.62 -12.84 -19.37
C VAL A 224 14.33 -13.51 -18.20
N ALA A 225 15.50 -12.99 -17.82
CA ALA A 225 16.29 -13.54 -16.71
C ALA A 225 15.88 -12.97 -15.35
N ILE A 226 15.55 -11.67 -15.30
CA ILE A 226 15.34 -10.92 -14.05
C ILE A 226 14.14 -9.96 -14.21
N VAL A 227 13.32 -9.85 -13.16
CA VAL A 227 12.31 -8.80 -12.97
C VAL A 227 12.58 -8.10 -11.63
N VAL A 228 12.74 -6.76 -11.64
CA VAL A 228 13.13 -5.94 -10.50
C VAL A 228 12.47 -4.56 -10.53
N PRO A 229 12.06 -3.99 -9.37
CA PRO A 229 11.80 -4.74 -8.15
C PRO A 229 10.56 -5.63 -8.29
N ASN A 230 10.52 -6.75 -7.55
CA ASN A 230 9.35 -7.62 -7.49
C ASN A 230 9.05 -7.98 -6.02
N VAL A 231 7.94 -8.64 -5.75
CA VAL A 231 7.50 -8.98 -4.40
C VAL A 231 7.14 -10.46 -4.29
N LEU A 232 7.30 -11.02 -3.08
CA LEU A 232 7.04 -12.43 -2.78
C LEU A 232 5.61 -12.85 -3.14
N SER A 233 4.62 -11.97 -2.92
CA SER A 233 3.21 -12.26 -3.20
C SER A 233 2.92 -12.53 -4.68
N VAL A 234 3.69 -11.93 -5.60
CA VAL A 234 3.58 -12.15 -7.04
C VAL A 234 4.32 -13.42 -7.48
N VAL A 235 5.47 -13.70 -6.88
CA VAL A 235 6.37 -14.79 -7.32
C VAL A 235 5.98 -16.14 -6.71
N THR A 236 5.56 -16.14 -5.43
CA THR A 236 5.31 -17.39 -4.68
C THR A 236 4.23 -18.30 -5.29
N PRO A 237 3.08 -17.79 -5.82
CA PRO A 237 2.12 -18.65 -6.48
C PRO A 237 2.73 -19.42 -7.65
N LEU A 238 3.50 -18.76 -8.51
CA LEU A 238 4.15 -19.39 -9.66
C LEU A 238 5.20 -20.41 -9.25
N ILE A 239 5.93 -20.18 -8.16
CA ILE A 239 6.86 -21.17 -7.59
C ILE A 239 6.08 -22.42 -7.14
N LYS A 240 4.94 -22.25 -6.49
CA LYS A 240 4.08 -23.37 -6.05
C LYS A 240 3.53 -24.15 -7.23
N ASP A 241 3.28 -23.50 -8.36
CA ASP A 241 2.83 -24.12 -9.61
C ASP A 241 4.00 -24.74 -10.40
N GLY A 242 5.21 -24.78 -9.83
CA GLY A 242 6.37 -25.47 -10.41
C GLY A 242 7.21 -24.60 -11.35
N ALA A 243 6.96 -23.29 -11.46
CA ALA A 243 7.79 -22.43 -12.30
C ALA A 243 9.24 -22.38 -11.80
N PRO A 244 10.24 -22.43 -12.70
CA PRO A 244 11.66 -22.43 -12.34
C PRO A 244 12.16 -21.03 -11.99
N ILE A 245 11.45 -20.34 -11.12
CA ILE A 245 11.80 -18.98 -10.68
C ILE A 245 12.13 -18.93 -9.20
N GLY A 246 12.76 -17.84 -8.77
CA GLY A 246 13.03 -17.53 -7.38
C GLY A 246 12.96 -16.02 -7.13
N ILE A 247 13.01 -15.65 -5.87
CA ILE A 247 13.09 -14.26 -5.43
C ILE A 247 14.06 -14.15 -4.25
N VAL A 248 14.87 -13.10 -4.25
CA VAL A 248 15.73 -12.69 -3.14
C VAL A 248 15.31 -11.30 -2.71
N VAL A 249 15.23 -11.08 -1.42
CA VAL A 249 15.03 -9.76 -0.82
C VAL A 249 16.40 -9.33 -0.26
N PRO A 250 17.11 -8.39 -0.93
CA PRO A 250 18.42 -7.93 -0.47
C PRO A 250 18.33 -7.09 0.81
N ASP A 251 19.44 -6.95 1.54
CA ASP A 251 19.47 -6.20 2.80
C ASP A 251 19.13 -4.71 2.66
N LEU A 252 19.60 -4.07 1.59
CA LEU A 252 19.32 -2.64 1.33
C LEU A 252 17.98 -2.49 0.58
N THR A 253 16.86 -2.73 1.26
CA THR A 253 15.56 -2.67 0.60
C THR A 253 14.50 -1.94 1.43
N THR A 254 13.42 -1.59 0.75
CA THR A 254 12.19 -1.02 1.28
C THR A 254 10.99 -1.86 0.81
N GLY A 255 9.78 -1.35 0.94
CA GLY A 255 8.58 -2.07 0.54
C GLY A 255 7.44 -1.17 0.05
N ASN A 256 6.46 -1.80 -0.54
CA ASN A 256 5.17 -1.18 -0.79
C ASN A 256 4.37 -1.19 0.52
N GLU A 257 4.16 -0.03 1.12
CA GLU A 257 3.33 0.16 2.30
C GLU A 257 1.87 0.32 1.87
N PHE A 258 1.01 -0.62 2.26
CA PHE A 258 -0.42 -0.55 1.91
C PHE A 258 -1.21 0.07 3.04
N VAL A 259 -1.65 1.31 2.83
CA VAL A 259 -2.49 2.07 3.76
C VAL A 259 -3.96 1.84 3.43
N VAL A 260 -4.73 1.47 4.43
CA VAL A 260 -6.19 1.30 4.35
C VAL A 260 -6.87 2.59 4.78
N LEU A 261 -7.85 3.08 4.02
CA LEU A 261 -8.61 4.30 4.28
C LEU A 261 -10.09 4.09 3.94
N GLU A 262 -10.97 4.66 4.77
CA GLU A 262 -12.40 4.75 4.46
C GLU A 262 -12.68 5.98 3.60
N SER A 263 -13.47 5.82 2.55
CA SER A 263 -13.91 6.94 1.69
C SER A 263 -15.10 7.67 2.29
N THR A 264 -15.07 9.01 2.31
CA THR A 264 -16.27 9.79 2.66
C THR A 264 -17.33 9.69 1.57
N GLY A 265 -18.60 9.75 1.96
CA GLY A 265 -19.74 9.77 1.02
C GLY A 265 -20.04 8.44 0.34
N THR A 266 -19.47 7.33 0.81
CA THR A 266 -19.81 5.97 0.37
C THR A 266 -21.26 5.63 0.73
N LYS A 267 -21.88 4.73 -0.06
CA LYS A 267 -23.22 4.19 0.23
C LYS A 267 -23.17 2.99 1.21
N SER A 268 -21.98 2.53 1.57
CA SER A 268 -21.75 1.35 2.42
C SER A 268 -20.74 1.67 3.53
N PRO A 269 -21.02 2.69 4.40
CA PRO A 269 -20.06 3.13 5.42
C PRO A 269 -19.82 2.08 6.51
N ASN A 270 -20.85 1.35 6.92
CA ASN A 270 -20.70 0.30 7.93
C ASN A 270 -19.92 -0.90 7.37
N ALA A 271 -20.16 -1.28 6.11
CA ALA A 271 -19.40 -2.33 5.45
C ALA A 271 -17.92 -1.93 5.28
N ALA A 272 -17.63 -0.66 4.94
CA ALA A 272 -16.27 -0.14 4.86
C ALA A 272 -15.58 -0.21 6.23
N ARG A 273 -16.22 0.27 7.30
CA ARG A 273 -15.72 0.23 8.67
C ARG A 273 -15.51 -1.20 9.16
N CYS A 274 -16.44 -2.11 8.85
CA CYS A 274 -16.37 -3.51 9.24
C CYS A 274 -15.18 -4.22 8.55
N LEU A 275 -15.03 -4.06 7.23
CA LEU A 275 -13.90 -4.65 6.49
C LEU A 275 -12.58 -4.02 6.93
N TYR A 276 -12.53 -2.69 7.13
CA TYR A 276 -11.35 -2.03 7.65
C TYR A 276 -10.88 -2.67 8.95
N ASN A 277 -11.76 -2.77 9.96
CA ASN A 277 -11.43 -3.40 11.24
C ASN A 277 -10.98 -4.85 11.04
N PHE A 278 -11.67 -5.61 10.19
CA PHE A 278 -11.33 -7.02 9.92
C PHE A 278 -9.92 -7.17 9.38
N LEU A 279 -9.48 -6.31 8.45
CA LEU A 279 -8.14 -6.38 7.86
C LEU A 279 -7.00 -6.27 8.90
N PHE A 280 -7.27 -5.74 10.09
CA PHE A 280 -6.31 -5.63 11.20
C PHE A 280 -6.50 -6.70 12.28
N THR A 281 -7.48 -7.58 12.16
CA THR A 281 -7.60 -8.78 13.03
C THR A 281 -6.55 -9.83 12.65
N PRO A 282 -6.25 -10.82 13.53
CA PRO A 282 -5.37 -11.93 13.19
C PRO A 282 -5.77 -12.67 11.91
N ASP A 283 -7.07 -12.97 11.72
CA ASP A 283 -7.58 -13.66 10.53
C ASP A 283 -7.49 -12.77 9.27
N GLY A 284 -7.79 -11.48 9.41
CA GLY A 284 -7.63 -10.50 8.34
C GLY A 284 -6.19 -10.36 7.90
N GLN A 285 -5.25 -10.27 8.85
CA GLN A 285 -3.81 -10.23 8.56
C GLN A 285 -3.32 -11.53 7.90
N ALA A 286 -3.77 -12.69 8.39
CA ALA A 286 -3.42 -13.98 7.78
C ALA A 286 -3.88 -14.06 6.31
N ALA A 287 -5.07 -13.55 6.00
CA ALA A 287 -5.62 -13.57 4.65
C ALA A 287 -5.02 -12.49 3.74
N PHE A 288 -4.95 -11.23 4.22
CA PHE A 288 -4.53 -10.08 3.40
C PHE A 288 -3.02 -9.97 3.27
N THR A 289 -2.28 -10.15 4.35
CA THR A 289 -0.80 -10.11 4.38
C THR A 289 -0.22 -11.47 3.99
N GLY A 290 -0.67 -12.55 4.64
CA GLY A 290 -0.18 -13.91 4.44
C GLY A 290 1.33 -14.04 4.72
N PRO A 291 1.96 -15.16 4.34
CA PRO A 291 3.39 -15.40 4.58
C PRO A 291 4.32 -14.66 3.59
N VAL A 292 3.75 -13.86 2.68
CA VAL A 292 4.48 -13.25 1.54
C VAL A 292 4.67 -11.75 1.68
N SER A 293 4.14 -11.15 2.74
CA SER A 293 4.30 -9.73 3.08
C SER A 293 4.49 -9.58 4.58
N SER A 294 5.00 -8.43 5.02
CA SER A 294 5.23 -8.13 6.43
C SER A 294 4.03 -7.40 7.05
N SER A 295 3.59 -7.86 8.20
CA SER A 295 2.49 -7.25 8.96
C SER A 295 2.99 -6.12 9.85
N THR A 296 2.30 -4.98 9.83
CA THR A 296 2.51 -3.87 10.80
C THR A 296 1.96 -4.20 12.19
N MET A 297 1.09 -5.23 12.27
CA MET A 297 0.54 -5.75 13.54
C MET A 297 1.52 -6.69 14.26
N GLY A 298 2.71 -6.93 13.69
CA GLY A 298 3.70 -7.89 14.17
C GLY A 298 3.54 -9.29 13.56
N ALA A 299 4.46 -10.18 13.90
CA ALA A 299 4.41 -11.58 13.43
C ALA A 299 3.22 -12.32 14.06
N ASN A 300 2.52 -13.14 13.25
CA ASN A 300 1.40 -13.95 13.70
C ASN A 300 1.30 -15.25 12.86
N GLY A 301 1.60 -16.40 13.45
CA GLY A 301 1.70 -17.66 12.71
C GLY A 301 2.72 -17.55 11.56
N ASP A 302 2.27 -17.83 10.34
CA ASP A 302 3.11 -17.74 9.13
C ASP A 302 3.25 -16.31 8.59
N VAL A 303 2.57 -15.31 9.17
CA VAL A 303 2.67 -13.90 8.77
C VAL A 303 3.90 -13.29 9.41
N PRO A 304 4.91 -12.86 8.64
CA PRO A 304 6.10 -12.23 9.21
C PRO A 304 5.81 -10.80 9.68
N GLY A 305 6.50 -10.39 10.74
CA GLY A 305 6.62 -8.99 11.13
C GLY A 305 7.57 -8.22 10.18
N ILE A 306 7.68 -6.91 10.40
CA ILE A 306 8.61 -6.06 9.64
C ILE A 306 10.04 -6.43 10.02
N PRO A 307 10.93 -6.72 9.04
CA PRO A 307 12.31 -7.08 9.33
C PRO A 307 13.10 -5.88 9.87
N ALA A 308 14.09 -6.15 10.73
CA ALA A 308 14.89 -5.10 11.38
C ALA A 308 15.72 -4.24 10.40
N ASN A 309 16.04 -4.78 9.23
CA ASN A 309 16.78 -4.08 8.16
C ASN A 309 15.87 -3.35 7.16
N TYR A 310 14.57 -3.22 7.44
CA TYR A 310 13.65 -2.43 6.64
C TYR A 310 14.05 -0.96 6.63
N ILE A 311 14.13 -0.38 5.43
CA ILE A 311 14.43 1.04 5.22
C ILE A 311 13.11 1.75 4.87
N ASP A 312 12.76 2.78 5.65
CA ASP A 312 11.60 3.63 5.38
C ASP A 312 11.71 4.24 3.97
N PRO A 313 10.69 4.12 3.12
CA PRO A 313 10.74 4.66 1.75
C PRO A 313 10.77 6.20 1.69
N ARG A 314 10.46 6.92 2.75
CA ARG A 314 10.44 8.40 2.81
C ARG A 314 9.83 9.05 1.57
N ILE A 315 8.70 8.52 1.09
CA ILE A 315 8.09 8.88 -0.21
C ILE A 315 7.78 10.38 -0.28
N GLN A 316 7.41 11.01 0.82
CA GLN A 316 7.12 12.45 0.91
C GLN A 316 8.36 13.33 0.62
N GLU A 317 9.56 12.77 0.68
CA GLU A 317 10.81 13.49 0.45
C GLU A 317 11.34 13.32 -1.00
N LEU A 318 10.67 12.50 -1.82
CA LEU A 318 11.19 12.10 -3.14
C LEU A 318 11.03 13.18 -4.22
N ALA A 319 10.02 14.04 -4.14
CA ALA A 319 9.69 14.99 -5.20
C ALA A 319 10.88 15.84 -5.70
N PRO A 320 11.77 16.37 -4.84
CA PRO A 320 12.95 17.12 -5.28
C PRO A 320 13.98 16.26 -6.02
N HIS A 321 13.98 14.95 -5.82
CA HIS A 321 14.97 14.01 -6.35
C HIS A 321 14.48 13.24 -7.59
N GLU A 322 13.18 13.26 -7.86
CA GLU A 322 12.56 12.44 -8.91
C GLU A 322 13.22 12.64 -10.28
N LYS A 323 13.35 13.89 -10.74
CA LYS A 323 13.97 14.21 -12.05
C LYS A 323 15.41 13.70 -12.15
N GLU A 324 16.20 13.86 -11.10
CA GLU A 324 17.58 13.38 -11.05
C GLU A 324 17.65 11.86 -11.12
N LEU A 325 16.87 11.17 -10.28
CA LEU A 325 16.83 9.71 -10.23
C LEU A 325 16.39 9.10 -11.57
N LEU A 326 15.34 9.66 -12.18
CA LEU A 326 14.89 9.23 -13.50
C LEU A 326 15.97 9.46 -14.56
N GLY A 327 16.66 10.61 -14.53
CA GLY A 327 17.78 10.90 -15.43
C GLY A 327 18.92 9.91 -15.28
N LEU A 328 19.32 9.55 -14.05
CA LEU A 328 20.35 8.55 -13.77
C LEU A 328 19.98 7.15 -14.27
N LEU A 329 18.68 6.81 -14.24
CA LEU A 329 18.14 5.56 -14.78
C LEU A 329 17.87 5.60 -16.30
N GLY A 330 18.09 6.74 -16.97
CA GLY A 330 17.82 6.90 -18.41
C GLY A 330 16.32 6.94 -18.75
N LEU A 331 15.47 7.43 -17.85
CA LEU A 331 13.99 7.42 -17.94
C LEU A 331 13.38 8.83 -18.11
N ASN A 332 14.09 9.75 -18.78
CA ASN A 332 13.63 11.13 -19.04
C ASN A 332 12.43 11.19 -20.00
#